data_5990e384dbda5178551a5a43b6087d7b
#
_entry.id   5990e384dbda5178551a5a43b6087d7b
#
_cell.length_a   1.000
_cell.length_b   1.000
_cell.length_c   1.000
_cell.angle_alpha   90.00
_cell.angle_beta   90.00
_cell.angle_gamma   90.00
#
_symmetry.space_group_name_H-M   'P 1'
#
loop_
_entity.id
_entity.type
_entity.pdbx_description
1 polymer ?
#
loop_
_entity_poly.entity_id
_entity_poly.type
_entity_poly.pdbx_seq_one_letter_code
_entity_poly.pdbx_strand_id
1 'polypeptide(L)'
;MKILLATFWEIPHVGGVWNYMVQLKGQLELFGHEVDLLGFGKDYQFVHVVNQNRVIERDLFTKQVEQAFPTTVIDYVVHYYEEHMYVYELAAKTLILDQYDVIHSQDVFSTIVLNRIRPKKAALVSTLHGCVAHEIKGAYYKGINQKSIRGATYFNQIEFSGATDSDITIVANEWMKNILVKEYTVPETKLRVHHYGYDIDTFSKRMEEVSEIRRPIDKKIIIYTGRLSEMKGVHHLIGALNRLKQRTDWECWIVGDGPNKESLQLQAKKLGLNKNIFFFGKREDVPYILSLSDMLVLPTLIDNQPLSVIEAQIAGKAVVASNVGGVPEMIEHGMTGVLTPPGDEEMLALNINYLLDHEAYLINLGQIAKEWAINHWSLHEAVEKIVNIYHEAIAKRNVEK
;
A
#
# COMPACT_ATOMS: atom_id res chain seq x y z
N MET A 1 -3.49 -15.03 -21.60
CA MET A 1 -3.93 -15.75 -20.37
C MET A 1 -5.19 -15.11 -19.85
N LYS A 2 -6.02 -15.90 -19.18
CA LYS A 2 -7.12 -15.37 -18.36
C LYS A 2 -6.69 -15.34 -16.89
N ILE A 3 -6.76 -14.18 -16.26
CA ILE A 3 -6.16 -13.90 -14.96
C ILE A 3 -7.25 -13.41 -14.01
N LEU A 4 -7.27 -13.92 -12.77
CA LEU A 4 -8.10 -13.41 -11.69
C LEU A 4 -7.18 -12.65 -10.70
N LEU A 5 -7.26 -11.33 -10.64
CA LEU A 5 -6.67 -10.55 -9.56
C LEU A 5 -7.65 -10.53 -8.39
N ALA A 6 -7.23 -11.01 -7.23
CA ALA A 6 -8.11 -11.23 -6.11
C ALA A 6 -7.56 -10.65 -4.81
N THR A 7 -8.41 -10.02 -4.01
CA THR A 7 -8.07 -9.54 -2.68
C THR A 7 -9.18 -9.86 -1.69
N PHE A 8 -8.80 -10.05 -0.44
CA PHE A 8 -9.74 -10.19 0.67
C PHE A 8 -10.36 -8.85 1.08
N TRP A 9 -9.68 -7.74 0.76
CA TRP A 9 -10.12 -6.42 1.17
C TRP A 9 -11.29 -5.89 0.32
N GLU A 10 -11.96 -4.87 0.87
CA GLU A 10 -13.03 -4.18 0.12
C GLU A 10 -12.47 -3.49 -1.13
N ILE A 11 -13.16 -3.64 -2.25
CA ILE A 11 -12.88 -2.97 -3.52
C ILE A 11 -14.19 -2.49 -4.18
N PRO A 12 -14.20 -1.34 -4.87
CA PRO A 12 -13.15 -0.34 -4.94
C PRO A 12 -12.95 0.43 -3.62
N HIS A 13 -11.72 0.76 -3.28
CA HIS A 13 -11.43 1.58 -2.11
C HIS A 13 -10.32 2.59 -2.39
N VAL A 14 -10.09 3.53 -1.46
CA VAL A 14 -8.97 4.47 -1.55
C VAL A 14 -7.76 3.88 -0.82
N GLY A 15 -6.79 3.39 -1.57
CA GLY A 15 -5.58 2.83 -1.00
C GLY A 15 -4.63 2.25 -2.05
N GLY A 16 -3.40 1.98 -1.62
CA GLY A 16 -2.32 1.52 -2.50
C GLY A 16 -2.64 0.23 -3.23
N VAL A 17 -3.24 -0.76 -2.54
CA VAL A 17 -3.57 -2.07 -3.13
C VAL A 17 -4.56 -1.95 -4.28
N TRP A 18 -5.63 -1.17 -4.10
CA TRP A 18 -6.61 -0.96 -5.18
C TRP A 18 -5.98 -0.25 -6.39
N ASN A 19 -5.22 0.82 -6.15
CA ASN A 19 -4.53 1.54 -7.23
C ASN A 19 -3.55 0.62 -7.97
N TYR A 20 -2.81 -0.21 -7.25
CA TYR A 20 -1.93 -1.22 -7.83
C TYR A 20 -2.71 -2.22 -8.70
N MET A 21 -3.81 -2.79 -8.19
CA MET A 21 -4.63 -3.76 -8.93
C MET A 21 -5.20 -3.17 -10.22
N VAL A 22 -5.66 -1.91 -10.19
CA VAL A 22 -6.20 -1.22 -11.37
C VAL A 22 -5.12 -0.98 -12.41
N GLN A 23 -3.94 -0.50 -12.01
CA GLN A 23 -2.82 -0.28 -12.92
C GLN A 23 -2.31 -1.60 -13.51
N LEU A 24 -2.14 -2.63 -12.67
CA LEU A 24 -1.75 -3.98 -13.10
C LEU A 24 -2.74 -4.55 -14.11
N LYS A 25 -4.06 -4.48 -13.82
CA LYS A 25 -5.10 -4.92 -14.75
C LYS A 25 -4.98 -4.21 -16.09
N GLY A 26 -4.92 -2.88 -16.08
CA GLY A 26 -4.84 -2.09 -17.32
C GLY A 26 -3.64 -2.47 -18.18
N GLN A 27 -2.47 -2.63 -17.57
CA GLN A 27 -1.26 -3.00 -18.30
C GLN A 27 -1.28 -4.46 -18.80
N LEU A 28 -1.84 -5.40 -18.01
CA LEU A 28 -2.02 -6.79 -18.44
C LEU A 28 -2.98 -6.88 -19.64
N GLU A 29 -4.04 -6.08 -19.66
CA GLU A 29 -4.98 -6.01 -20.79
C GLU A 29 -4.31 -5.42 -22.05
N LEU A 30 -3.43 -4.44 -21.91
CA LEU A 30 -2.60 -3.94 -23.02
C LEU A 30 -1.65 -5.02 -23.57
N PHE A 31 -1.24 -5.98 -22.74
CA PHE A 31 -0.47 -7.14 -23.17
C PHE A 31 -1.33 -8.26 -23.77
N GLY A 32 -2.63 -8.04 -23.93
CA GLY A 32 -3.56 -9.00 -24.55
C GLY A 32 -4.05 -10.10 -23.60
N HIS A 33 -4.02 -9.87 -22.29
CA HIS A 33 -4.58 -10.78 -21.29
C HIS A 33 -6.02 -10.39 -20.94
N GLU A 34 -6.84 -11.35 -20.53
CA GLU A 34 -8.15 -11.10 -19.93
C GLU A 34 -8.00 -11.05 -18.41
N VAL A 35 -8.51 -10.00 -17.75
CA VAL A 35 -8.29 -9.80 -16.33
C VAL A 35 -9.60 -9.48 -15.60
N ASP A 36 -9.93 -10.30 -14.61
CA ASP A 36 -11.04 -10.09 -13.70
C ASP A 36 -10.57 -9.65 -12.32
N LEU A 37 -11.38 -8.81 -11.62
CA LEU A 37 -11.09 -8.29 -10.28
C LEU A 37 -12.08 -8.85 -9.27
N LEU A 38 -11.61 -9.61 -8.28
CA LEU A 38 -12.39 -10.20 -7.20
C LEU A 38 -12.05 -9.60 -5.85
N GLY A 39 -13.04 -9.24 -5.06
CA GLY A 39 -12.87 -8.78 -3.68
C GLY A 39 -14.17 -8.62 -2.94
N PHE A 40 -14.09 -8.25 -1.65
CA PHE A 40 -15.28 -7.84 -0.93
C PHE A 40 -15.78 -6.49 -1.43
N GLY A 41 -17.09 -6.30 -1.36
CA GLY A 41 -17.73 -5.01 -1.52
C GLY A 41 -17.88 -4.29 -0.17
N LYS A 42 -18.58 -3.15 -0.20
CA LYS A 42 -18.74 -2.24 0.94
C LYS A 42 -19.22 -2.97 2.21
N ASP A 43 -18.55 -2.67 3.32
CA ASP A 43 -18.85 -3.19 4.67
C ASP A 43 -18.86 -4.74 4.73
N TYR A 44 -18.14 -5.42 3.82
CA TYR A 44 -18.07 -6.89 3.71
C TYR A 44 -19.44 -7.58 3.51
N GLN A 45 -20.42 -6.84 2.94
CA GLN A 45 -21.78 -7.36 2.75
C GLN A 45 -21.92 -8.29 1.56
N PHE A 46 -21.01 -8.24 0.61
CA PHE A 46 -20.98 -9.08 -0.58
C PHE A 46 -19.57 -9.30 -1.08
N VAL A 47 -19.37 -10.33 -1.88
CA VAL A 47 -18.17 -10.54 -2.69
C VAL A 47 -18.55 -10.31 -4.15
N HIS A 48 -17.69 -9.65 -4.92
CA HIS A 48 -18.01 -9.35 -6.31
C HIS A 48 -16.83 -9.50 -7.27
N VAL A 49 -17.17 -9.79 -8.53
CA VAL A 49 -16.27 -9.64 -9.66
C VAL A 49 -16.59 -8.31 -10.34
N VAL A 50 -15.78 -7.29 -10.05
CA VAL A 50 -16.08 -5.87 -10.32
C VAL A 50 -16.37 -5.59 -11.79
N ASN A 51 -15.50 -6.06 -12.69
CA ASN A 51 -15.62 -5.80 -14.13
C ASN A 51 -16.66 -6.68 -14.83
N GLN A 52 -17.22 -7.68 -14.14
CA GLN A 52 -18.32 -8.50 -14.64
C GLN A 52 -19.69 -8.08 -14.07
N ASN A 53 -19.74 -7.08 -13.18
CA ASN A 53 -20.92 -6.68 -12.41
C ASN A 53 -21.59 -7.87 -11.69
N ARG A 54 -20.80 -8.88 -11.33
CA ARG A 54 -21.30 -10.07 -10.64
C ARG A 54 -21.16 -9.88 -9.13
N VAL A 55 -22.28 -9.84 -8.44
CA VAL A 55 -22.39 -9.69 -6.99
C VAL A 55 -22.88 -10.98 -6.37
N ILE A 56 -22.29 -11.40 -5.26
CA ILE A 56 -22.61 -12.58 -4.49
C ILE A 56 -22.85 -12.12 -3.04
N GLU A 57 -24.12 -12.00 -2.67
CA GLU A 57 -24.51 -11.48 -1.37
C GLU A 57 -24.11 -12.43 -0.22
N ARG A 58 -23.61 -11.85 0.87
CA ARG A 58 -23.23 -12.58 2.09
C ARG A 58 -24.40 -13.38 2.69
N ASP A 59 -25.59 -12.84 2.62
CA ASP A 59 -26.82 -13.44 3.19
C ASP A 59 -27.15 -14.80 2.58
N LEU A 60 -26.67 -15.10 1.38
CA LEU A 60 -26.79 -16.42 0.77
C LEU A 60 -26.15 -17.54 1.62
N PHE A 61 -25.19 -17.19 2.48
CA PHE A 61 -24.38 -18.12 3.26
C PHE A 61 -24.68 -18.09 4.76
N THR A 62 -25.71 -17.34 5.22
CA THR A 62 -26.02 -17.16 6.64
C THR A 62 -26.09 -18.49 7.40
N LYS A 63 -26.81 -19.49 6.87
CA LYS A 63 -26.94 -20.79 7.54
C LYS A 63 -25.61 -21.55 7.65
N GLN A 64 -24.77 -21.51 6.63
CA GLN A 64 -23.44 -22.15 6.63
C GLN A 64 -22.53 -21.47 7.64
N VAL A 65 -22.57 -20.14 7.73
CA VAL A 65 -21.79 -19.35 8.66
C VAL A 65 -22.22 -19.63 10.10
N GLU A 66 -23.53 -19.62 10.39
CA GLU A 66 -24.07 -19.94 11.73
C GLU A 66 -23.69 -21.36 12.19
N GLN A 67 -23.67 -22.32 11.27
CA GLN A 67 -23.26 -23.69 11.56
C GLN A 67 -21.75 -23.84 11.80
N ALA A 68 -20.93 -23.10 11.07
CA ALA A 68 -19.47 -23.17 11.16
C ALA A 68 -18.92 -22.37 12.35
N PHE A 69 -19.59 -21.28 12.73
CA PHE A 69 -19.13 -20.34 13.75
C PHE A 69 -20.15 -20.22 14.89
N PRO A 70 -20.03 -21.04 15.96
CA PRO A 70 -20.91 -20.93 17.12
C PRO A 70 -20.66 -19.64 17.87
N THR A 71 -21.68 -19.16 18.57
CA THR A 71 -21.70 -17.86 19.29
C THR A 71 -20.66 -17.72 20.41
N THR A 72 -19.97 -18.80 20.81
CA THR A 72 -18.98 -18.79 21.87
C THR A 72 -17.60 -18.39 21.30
N VAL A 73 -17.29 -17.12 21.37
CA VAL A 73 -16.05 -16.55 20.80
C VAL A 73 -14.95 -16.49 21.87
N ILE A 74 -13.80 -17.11 21.60
CA ILE A 74 -12.62 -17.09 22.48
C ILE A 74 -11.75 -15.84 22.19
N ASP A 75 -11.57 -15.49 20.92
CA ASP A 75 -10.86 -14.31 20.45
C ASP A 75 -11.68 -13.65 19.34
N TYR A 76 -12.18 -12.47 19.60
CA TYR A 76 -13.07 -11.75 18.68
C TYR A 76 -12.37 -11.41 17.34
N VAL A 77 -11.09 -11.04 17.39
CA VAL A 77 -10.35 -10.65 16.17
C VAL A 77 -10.12 -11.86 15.28
N VAL A 78 -9.70 -12.99 15.86
CA VAL A 78 -9.55 -14.25 15.11
C VAL A 78 -10.89 -14.68 14.51
N HIS A 79 -11.96 -14.67 15.31
CA HIS A 79 -13.28 -15.03 14.87
C HIS A 79 -13.76 -14.17 13.67
N TYR A 80 -13.56 -12.86 13.76
CA TYR A 80 -13.90 -11.93 12.70
C TYR A 80 -13.24 -12.30 11.37
N TYR A 81 -11.92 -12.53 11.37
CA TYR A 81 -11.19 -12.87 10.14
C TYR A 81 -11.55 -14.27 9.62
N GLU A 82 -11.68 -15.27 10.48
CA GLU A 82 -12.07 -16.63 10.08
C GLU A 82 -13.46 -16.66 9.44
N GLU A 83 -14.43 -15.96 10.02
CA GLU A 83 -15.78 -15.87 9.47
C GLU A 83 -15.78 -15.22 8.08
N HIS A 84 -15.07 -14.10 7.93
CA HIS A 84 -14.99 -13.42 6.64
C HIS A 84 -14.23 -14.25 5.58
N MET A 85 -13.15 -14.94 5.97
CA MET A 85 -12.45 -15.88 5.08
C MET A 85 -13.39 -17.00 4.60
N TYR A 86 -14.23 -17.51 5.49
CA TYR A 86 -15.20 -18.56 5.15
C TYR A 86 -16.28 -18.05 4.18
N VAL A 87 -16.82 -16.84 4.41
CA VAL A 87 -17.75 -16.18 3.47
C VAL A 87 -17.10 -15.98 2.11
N TYR A 88 -15.84 -15.48 2.10
CA TYR A 88 -15.09 -15.29 0.86
C TYR A 88 -14.88 -16.61 0.11
N GLU A 89 -14.57 -17.69 0.84
CA GLU A 89 -14.42 -19.04 0.27
C GLU A 89 -15.72 -19.55 -0.36
N LEU A 90 -16.84 -19.43 0.35
CA LEU A 90 -18.15 -19.85 -0.15
C LEU A 90 -18.55 -19.06 -1.40
N ALA A 91 -18.34 -17.75 -1.39
CA ALA A 91 -18.61 -16.90 -2.54
C ALA A 91 -17.71 -17.25 -3.73
N ALA A 92 -16.41 -17.41 -3.52
CA ALA A 92 -15.47 -17.75 -4.58
C ALA A 92 -15.73 -19.14 -5.19
N LYS A 93 -16.24 -20.12 -4.42
CA LYS A 93 -16.71 -21.42 -4.93
C LYS A 93 -17.87 -21.33 -5.92
N THR A 94 -18.64 -20.25 -5.90
CA THR A 94 -19.72 -20.04 -6.89
C THR A 94 -19.20 -19.57 -8.25
N LEU A 95 -17.92 -19.20 -8.32
CA LEU A 95 -17.27 -18.77 -9.56
C LEU A 95 -16.78 -19.99 -10.37
N ILE A 96 -16.67 -19.80 -11.68
CA ILE A 96 -16.07 -20.82 -12.57
C ILE A 96 -14.56 -20.58 -12.57
N LEU A 97 -13.87 -21.04 -11.51
CA LEU A 97 -12.43 -20.84 -11.38
C LEU A 97 -11.61 -21.59 -12.44
N ASP A 98 -12.17 -22.66 -13.03
CA ASP A 98 -11.52 -23.42 -14.11
C ASP A 98 -11.27 -22.60 -15.39
N GLN A 99 -11.87 -21.43 -15.55
CA GLN A 99 -11.59 -20.55 -16.68
C GLN A 99 -10.27 -19.79 -16.59
N TYR A 100 -9.67 -19.70 -15.38
CA TYR A 100 -8.44 -18.92 -15.18
C TYR A 100 -7.19 -19.78 -15.32
N ASP A 101 -6.18 -19.23 -16.01
CA ASP A 101 -4.83 -19.79 -16.10
C ASP A 101 -4.03 -19.43 -14.84
N VAL A 102 -4.24 -18.21 -14.33
CA VAL A 102 -3.57 -17.67 -13.16
C VAL A 102 -4.59 -17.04 -12.22
N ILE A 103 -4.45 -17.32 -10.93
CA ILE A 103 -5.09 -16.59 -9.83
C ILE A 103 -3.99 -15.82 -9.14
N HIS A 104 -4.09 -14.49 -9.09
CA HIS A 104 -3.11 -13.62 -8.44
C HIS A 104 -3.74 -12.91 -7.24
N SER A 105 -3.51 -13.47 -6.07
CA SER A 105 -3.98 -12.91 -4.79
C SER A 105 -3.11 -11.74 -4.34
N GLN A 106 -3.73 -10.77 -3.64
CA GLN A 106 -3.07 -9.52 -3.23
C GLN A 106 -2.87 -9.41 -1.71
N ASP A 107 -3.11 -10.47 -0.98
CA ASP A 107 -2.96 -10.54 0.47
C ASP A 107 -2.94 -11.99 0.96
N VAL A 108 -2.54 -12.18 2.22
CA VAL A 108 -2.41 -13.50 2.85
C VAL A 108 -3.75 -14.25 2.96
N PHE A 109 -4.85 -13.54 3.23
CA PHE A 109 -6.16 -14.17 3.43
C PHE A 109 -6.73 -14.72 2.13
N SER A 110 -6.74 -13.90 1.07
CA SER A 110 -7.17 -14.33 -0.26
C SER A 110 -6.28 -15.45 -0.80
N THR A 111 -4.98 -15.44 -0.51
CA THR A 111 -4.05 -16.52 -0.89
C THR A 111 -4.46 -17.84 -0.26
N ILE A 112 -4.66 -17.87 1.06
CA ILE A 112 -5.04 -19.07 1.81
C ILE A 112 -6.37 -19.63 1.30
N VAL A 113 -7.37 -18.76 1.15
CA VAL A 113 -8.72 -19.19 0.71
C VAL A 113 -8.66 -19.73 -0.71
N LEU A 114 -8.04 -19.01 -1.63
CA LEU A 114 -8.00 -19.41 -3.04
C LEU A 114 -7.13 -20.65 -3.25
N ASN A 115 -6.09 -20.88 -2.45
CA ASN A 115 -5.34 -22.13 -2.49
C ASN A 115 -6.20 -23.37 -2.17
N ARG A 116 -7.15 -23.24 -1.23
CA ARG A 116 -8.06 -24.36 -0.84
C ARG A 116 -9.02 -24.77 -1.96
N ILE A 117 -9.38 -23.85 -2.84
CA ILE A 117 -10.48 -24.04 -3.82
C ILE A 117 -10.05 -23.91 -5.28
N ARG A 118 -8.81 -23.52 -5.55
CA ARG A 118 -8.33 -23.34 -6.93
C ARG A 118 -8.32 -24.66 -7.70
N PRO A 119 -8.63 -24.62 -9.00
CA PRO A 119 -8.46 -25.77 -9.89
C PRO A 119 -6.99 -26.23 -9.94
N LYS A 120 -6.77 -27.53 -10.11
CA LYS A 120 -5.41 -28.10 -10.19
C LYS A 120 -4.55 -27.47 -11.30
N LYS A 121 -5.16 -27.00 -12.38
CA LYS A 121 -4.43 -26.39 -13.51
C LYS A 121 -4.07 -24.91 -13.29
N ALA A 122 -4.83 -24.19 -12.46
CA ALA A 122 -4.61 -22.76 -12.26
C ALA A 122 -3.38 -22.53 -11.37
N ALA A 123 -2.44 -21.72 -11.84
CA ALA A 123 -1.32 -21.25 -11.02
C ALA A 123 -1.83 -20.22 -10.01
N LEU A 124 -1.29 -20.24 -8.79
CA LEU A 124 -1.56 -19.24 -7.75
C LEU A 124 -0.29 -18.44 -7.50
N VAL A 125 -0.32 -17.15 -7.82
CA VAL A 125 0.69 -16.18 -7.47
C VAL A 125 0.14 -15.28 -6.38
N SER A 126 0.96 -14.88 -5.42
CA SER A 126 0.57 -13.93 -4.38
C SER A 126 1.46 -12.70 -4.43
N THR A 127 0.89 -11.50 -4.27
CA THR A 127 1.64 -10.29 -3.94
C THR A 127 1.27 -9.85 -2.53
N LEU A 128 2.28 -9.73 -1.65
CA LEU A 128 2.08 -9.27 -0.27
C LEU A 128 2.50 -7.80 -0.15
N HIS A 129 1.52 -6.94 0.08
CA HIS A 129 1.71 -5.48 0.16
C HIS A 129 2.17 -4.98 1.52
N GLY A 130 2.15 -5.80 2.55
CA GLY A 130 2.57 -5.52 3.91
C GLY A 130 2.53 -6.77 4.77
N CYS A 131 3.02 -6.70 5.99
CA CYS A 131 2.94 -7.78 6.96
C CYS A 131 1.65 -7.63 7.79
N VAL A 132 0.61 -8.37 7.40
CA VAL A 132 -0.71 -8.33 8.04
C VAL A 132 -0.64 -8.72 9.51
N ALA A 133 0.22 -9.69 9.86
CA ALA A 133 0.42 -10.08 11.25
C ALA A 133 1.00 -8.95 12.11
N HIS A 134 1.92 -8.12 11.58
CA HIS A 134 2.42 -6.94 12.27
C HIS A 134 1.33 -5.89 12.48
N GLU A 135 0.54 -5.62 11.45
CA GLU A 135 -0.53 -4.63 11.48
C GLU A 135 -1.60 -5.00 12.51
N ILE A 136 -2.09 -6.25 12.46
CA ILE A 136 -3.13 -6.73 13.39
C ILE A 136 -2.60 -6.79 14.82
N LYS A 137 -1.40 -7.33 15.03
CA LYS A 137 -0.79 -7.36 16.38
C LYS A 137 -0.59 -5.95 16.93
N GLY A 138 -0.16 -5.02 16.10
CA GLY A 138 0.02 -3.63 16.47
C GLY A 138 -1.30 -2.92 16.81
N ALA A 139 -2.38 -3.21 16.10
CA ALA A 139 -3.68 -2.58 16.30
C ALA A 139 -4.47 -3.17 17.49
N TYR A 140 -4.49 -4.50 17.63
CA TYR A 140 -5.43 -5.18 18.53
C TYR A 140 -4.78 -5.87 19.72
N TYR A 141 -3.48 -6.19 19.67
CA TYR A 141 -2.80 -6.96 20.69
C TYR A 141 -1.68 -6.19 21.42
N LYS A 142 -1.72 -4.87 21.41
CA LYS A 142 -0.87 -4.04 22.28
C LYS A 142 -1.33 -4.17 23.73
N GLY A 143 -0.44 -4.69 24.59
CA GLY A 143 -0.75 -4.90 26.01
C GLY A 143 -1.24 -6.33 26.29
N ILE A 144 -0.32 -7.20 26.54
CA ILE A 144 -0.44 -8.66 26.50
C ILE A 144 -1.27 -9.21 27.65
N ASN A 145 -2.37 -9.88 27.32
CA ASN A 145 -3.02 -10.90 28.13
C ASN A 145 -2.96 -12.26 27.42
N GLN A 146 -3.39 -13.36 28.07
CA GLN A 146 -3.32 -14.71 27.48
C GLN A 146 -4.11 -14.87 26.17
N LYS A 147 -5.22 -14.12 25.99
CA LYS A 147 -6.03 -14.12 24.76
C LYS A 147 -5.26 -13.49 23.60
N SER A 148 -4.52 -12.42 23.89
CA SER A 148 -3.67 -11.75 22.92
C SER A 148 -2.55 -12.65 22.38
N ILE A 149 -1.99 -13.53 23.21
CA ILE A 149 -0.92 -14.47 22.81
C ILE A 149 -1.47 -15.46 21.76
N ARG A 150 -2.67 -16.02 21.97
CA ARG A 150 -3.29 -16.96 21.01
C ARG A 150 -3.58 -16.28 19.67
N GLY A 151 -4.17 -15.10 19.70
CA GLY A 151 -4.43 -14.33 18.48
C GLY A 151 -3.15 -13.96 17.74
N ALA A 152 -2.12 -13.51 18.47
CA ALA A 152 -0.82 -13.19 17.86
C ALA A 152 -0.17 -14.42 17.21
N THR A 153 -0.28 -15.62 17.83
CA THR A 153 0.23 -16.88 17.26
C THR A 153 -0.57 -17.27 16.01
N TYR A 154 -1.89 -17.12 16.03
CA TYR A 154 -2.75 -17.36 14.89
C TYR A 154 -2.35 -16.48 13.67
N PHE A 155 -2.16 -15.18 13.87
CA PHE A 155 -1.77 -14.30 12.77
C PHE A 155 -0.35 -14.53 12.26
N ASN A 156 0.57 -15.04 13.10
CA ASN A 156 1.86 -15.51 12.61
C ASN A 156 1.69 -16.70 11.64
N GLN A 157 0.77 -17.61 11.95
CA GLN A 157 0.48 -18.76 11.09
C GLN A 157 -0.21 -18.32 9.81
N ILE A 158 -1.13 -17.36 9.86
CA ILE A 158 -1.76 -16.75 8.67
C ILE A 158 -0.70 -16.11 7.76
N GLU A 159 0.26 -15.37 8.32
CA GLU A 159 1.33 -14.77 7.53
C GLU A 159 2.20 -15.83 6.84
N PHE A 160 2.62 -16.85 7.59
CA PHE A 160 3.37 -17.98 7.03
C PHE A 160 2.60 -18.69 5.92
N SER A 161 1.34 -19.08 6.18
CA SER A 161 0.54 -19.82 5.20
C SER A 161 0.26 -18.96 3.96
N GLY A 162 -0.13 -17.69 4.14
CA GLY A 162 -0.37 -16.77 3.03
C GLY A 162 0.85 -16.55 2.15
N ALA A 163 2.07 -16.60 2.76
CA ALA A 163 3.31 -16.47 2.02
C ALA A 163 3.81 -17.78 1.38
N THR A 164 3.29 -18.95 1.79
CA THR A 164 3.79 -20.26 1.32
C THR A 164 2.79 -21.07 0.49
N ASP A 165 1.50 -20.77 0.62
CA ASP A 165 0.40 -21.51 -0.07
C ASP A 165 0.34 -21.21 -1.58
N SER A 166 0.94 -20.12 -2.04
CA SER A 166 1.06 -19.82 -3.48
C SER A 166 2.18 -20.65 -4.14
N ASP A 167 2.15 -20.76 -5.45
CA ASP A 167 3.25 -21.35 -6.23
C ASP A 167 4.47 -20.41 -6.19
N ILE A 168 4.23 -19.10 -6.25
CA ILE A 168 5.24 -18.03 -6.10
C ILE A 168 4.63 -16.86 -5.34
N THR A 169 5.35 -16.32 -4.36
CA THR A 169 4.99 -15.10 -3.63
C THR A 169 5.89 -13.94 -4.02
N ILE A 170 5.27 -12.84 -4.41
CA ILE A 170 5.92 -11.57 -4.75
C ILE A 170 5.88 -10.66 -3.51
N VAL A 171 7.01 -10.03 -3.23
CA VAL A 171 7.15 -8.97 -2.22
C VAL A 171 7.80 -7.75 -2.86
N ALA A 172 7.44 -6.55 -2.41
CA ALA A 172 7.85 -5.31 -3.07
C ALA A 172 9.34 -4.99 -2.92
N ASN A 173 10.02 -5.52 -1.88
CA ASN A 173 11.38 -5.15 -1.53
C ASN A 173 12.08 -6.22 -0.67
N GLU A 174 13.39 -6.07 -0.48
CA GLU A 174 14.19 -6.97 0.35
C GLU A 174 13.82 -6.85 1.85
N TRP A 175 13.39 -5.68 2.32
CA TRP A 175 12.93 -5.51 3.69
C TRP A 175 11.75 -6.44 4.01
N MET A 176 10.71 -6.48 3.16
CA MET A 176 9.56 -7.36 3.36
C MET A 176 9.95 -8.83 3.23
N LYS A 177 10.80 -9.19 2.27
CA LYS A 177 11.36 -10.53 2.14
C LYS A 177 12.09 -10.95 3.42
N ASN A 178 12.93 -10.08 3.98
CA ASN A 178 13.65 -10.33 5.22
C ASN A 178 12.74 -10.57 6.42
N ILE A 179 11.64 -9.83 6.54
CA ILE A 179 10.62 -10.08 7.57
C ILE A 179 10.04 -11.49 7.42
N LEU A 180 9.58 -11.85 6.24
CA LEU A 180 8.98 -13.17 5.99
C LEU A 180 9.95 -14.32 6.28
N VAL A 181 11.20 -14.20 5.87
CA VAL A 181 12.22 -15.23 6.10
C VAL A 181 12.62 -15.31 7.57
N LYS A 182 12.93 -14.18 8.20
CA LYS A 182 13.51 -14.18 9.57
C LYS A 182 12.48 -14.35 10.68
N GLU A 183 11.30 -13.74 10.54
CA GLU A 183 10.30 -13.76 11.60
C GLU A 183 9.25 -14.88 11.39
N TYR A 184 8.94 -15.20 10.12
CA TYR A 184 7.91 -16.19 9.79
C TYR A 184 8.48 -17.48 9.19
N THR A 185 9.80 -17.61 9.04
CA THR A 185 10.47 -18.82 8.52
C THR A 185 10.01 -19.24 7.11
N VAL A 186 9.55 -18.28 6.29
CA VAL A 186 9.16 -18.53 4.91
C VAL A 186 10.40 -18.89 4.07
N PRO A 187 10.36 -20.02 3.30
CA PRO A 187 11.48 -20.38 2.44
C PRO A 187 11.77 -19.32 1.37
N GLU A 188 13.01 -18.89 1.25
CA GLU A 188 13.40 -17.87 0.24
C GLU A 188 13.05 -18.29 -1.20
N THR A 189 13.06 -19.59 -1.48
CA THR A 189 12.72 -20.15 -2.80
C THR A 189 11.29 -19.84 -3.24
N LYS A 190 10.38 -19.58 -2.29
CA LYS A 190 8.99 -19.15 -2.53
C LYS A 190 8.89 -17.67 -2.93
N LEU A 191 9.86 -16.86 -2.54
CA LEU A 191 9.79 -15.41 -2.61
C LEU A 191 10.47 -14.86 -3.88
N ARG A 192 9.84 -13.85 -4.48
CA ARG A 192 10.42 -13.03 -5.54
C ARG A 192 10.30 -11.57 -5.15
N VAL A 193 11.42 -10.88 -5.06
CA VAL A 193 11.42 -9.42 -4.86
C VAL A 193 11.13 -8.75 -6.20
N HIS A 194 10.06 -7.97 -6.21
CA HIS A 194 9.64 -7.24 -7.40
C HIS A 194 8.93 -5.95 -7.03
N HIS A 195 9.58 -4.82 -7.30
CA HIS A 195 9.03 -3.49 -7.01
C HIS A 195 7.77 -3.20 -7.83
N TYR A 196 6.88 -2.38 -7.28
CA TYR A 196 5.72 -1.90 -8.00
C TYR A 196 6.17 -1.01 -9.17
N GLY A 197 5.53 -1.19 -10.31
CA GLY A 197 5.55 -0.21 -11.37
C GLY A 197 4.52 0.90 -11.13
N TYR A 198 4.67 1.98 -11.86
CA TYR A 198 3.77 3.13 -11.83
C TYR A 198 3.51 3.65 -13.25
N ASP A 199 2.27 4.05 -13.52
CA ASP A 199 1.90 4.65 -14.81
C ASP A 199 2.40 6.11 -14.87
N ILE A 200 3.67 6.25 -15.26
CA ILE A 200 4.39 7.52 -15.32
C ILE A 200 3.75 8.47 -16.33
N ASP A 201 3.30 7.96 -17.47
CA ASP A 201 2.75 8.77 -18.55
C ASP A 201 1.41 9.38 -18.16
N THR A 202 0.51 8.57 -17.61
CA THR A 202 -0.79 9.05 -17.10
C THR A 202 -0.60 10.03 -15.96
N PHE A 203 0.31 9.73 -15.02
CA PHE A 203 0.60 10.64 -13.90
C PHE A 203 1.15 11.98 -14.40
N SER A 204 2.09 11.96 -15.35
CA SER A 204 2.70 13.16 -15.91
C SER A 204 1.68 14.04 -16.63
N LYS A 205 0.77 13.45 -17.41
CA LYS A 205 -0.33 14.20 -18.03
C LYS A 205 -1.25 14.84 -16.97
N ARG A 206 -1.57 14.13 -15.92
CA ARG A 206 -2.42 14.63 -14.83
C ARG A 206 -1.75 15.75 -14.00
N MET A 207 -0.44 15.88 -14.02
CA MET A 207 0.24 17.04 -13.43
C MET A 207 -0.05 18.36 -14.15
N GLU A 208 -0.48 18.29 -15.42
CA GLU A 208 -0.83 19.45 -16.24
C GLU A 208 -2.33 19.82 -16.13
N GLU A 209 -3.14 18.97 -15.52
CA GLU A 209 -4.59 19.19 -15.33
C GLU A 209 -4.83 20.20 -14.21
N VAL A 210 -5.07 21.47 -14.61
CA VAL A 210 -5.24 22.57 -13.67
C VAL A 210 -6.50 22.44 -12.81
N SER A 211 -6.36 22.50 -11.49
CA SER A 211 -7.47 22.55 -10.52
C SER A 211 -7.67 23.93 -9.89
N GLU A 212 -8.54 24.03 -8.88
CA GLU A 212 -8.76 25.27 -8.13
C GLU A 212 -7.58 25.66 -7.22
N ILE A 213 -6.69 24.71 -6.89
CA ILE A 213 -5.56 24.97 -6.01
C ILE A 213 -4.56 25.91 -6.69
N ARG A 214 -4.10 26.91 -5.96
CA ARG A 214 -3.11 27.88 -6.43
C ARG A 214 -1.93 27.93 -5.47
N ARG A 215 -0.74 27.95 -6.04
CA ARG A 215 0.48 28.13 -5.27
C ARG A 215 0.64 29.59 -4.87
N PRO A 216 0.87 29.93 -3.58
CA PRO A 216 1.29 31.26 -3.16
C PRO A 216 2.68 31.62 -3.74
N ILE A 217 2.85 32.89 -4.10
CA ILE A 217 4.03 33.37 -4.85
C ILE A 217 5.30 33.27 -4.02
N ASP A 218 5.22 33.65 -2.74
CA ASP A 218 6.40 33.83 -1.87
C ASP A 218 6.58 32.70 -0.85
N LYS A 219 6.10 31.48 -1.19
CA LYS A 219 6.16 30.33 -0.27
C LYS A 219 6.78 29.12 -0.93
N LYS A 220 7.59 28.40 -0.17
CA LYS A 220 7.95 27.03 -0.46
C LYS A 220 6.87 26.10 0.06
N ILE A 221 6.47 25.13 -0.77
CA ILE A 221 5.40 24.21 -0.46
C ILE A 221 5.97 22.86 -0.04
N ILE A 222 5.76 22.54 1.22
CA ILE A 222 6.02 21.22 1.80
C ILE A 222 4.72 20.44 1.65
N ILE A 223 4.75 19.27 1.02
CA ILE A 223 3.54 18.46 0.85
C ILE A 223 3.66 17.11 1.58
N TYR A 224 2.57 16.67 2.16
CA TYR A 224 2.33 15.30 2.56
C TYR A 224 1.15 14.76 1.76
N THR A 225 1.28 13.56 1.19
CA THR A 225 0.19 12.86 0.53
C THR A 225 0.02 11.46 1.11
N GLY A 226 -1.18 11.11 1.56
CA GLY A 226 -1.46 9.80 2.08
C GLY A 226 -2.54 9.74 3.15
N ARG A 227 -2.76 8.53 3.69
CA ARG A 227 -3.75 8.26 4.74
C ARG A 227 -3.32 8.92 6.06
N LEU A 228 -4.25 9.57 6.74
CA LEU A 228 -4.02 10.20 8.04
C LEU A 228 -4.22 9.19 9.18
N SER A 229 -3.25 8.30 9.37
CA SER A 229 -3.22 7.33 10.47
C SER A 229 -1.96 7.53 11.33
N GLU A 230 -1.96 6.96 12.54
CA GLU A 230 -0.81 7.08 13.47
C GLU A 230 0.49 6.59 12.84
N MET A 231 0.43 5.45 12.11
CA MET A 231 1.58 4.84 11.47
C MET A 231 2.22 5.70 10.37
N LYS A 232 1.46 6.63 9.79
CA LYS A 232 1.99 7.57 8.79
C LYS A 232 2.72 8.78 9.39
N GLY A 233 2.71 8.92 10.72
CA GLY A 233 3.59 9.82 11.45
C GLY A 233 3.39 11.32 11.21
N VAL A 234 2.24 11.76 10.64
CA VAL A 234 1.98 13.17 10.31
C VAL A 234 2.07 14.08 11.55
N HIS A 235 1.80 13.55 12.73
CA HIS A 235 1.98 14.26 14.00
C HIS A 235 3.45 14.66 14.26
N HIS A 236 4.41 13.83 13.80
CA HIS A 236 5.83 14.18 13.87
C HIS A 236 6.21 15.26 12.85
N LEU A 237 5.59 15.27 11.66
CA LEU A 237 5.76 16.37 10.71
C LEU A 237 5.29 17.70 11.33
N ILE A 238 4.11 17.70 11.94
CA ILE A 238 3.58 18.91 12.60
C ILE A 238 4.52 19.34 13.76
N GLY A 239 5.04 18.39 14.55
CA GLY A 239 6.04 18.66 15.59
C GLY A 239 7.34 19.26 15.04
N ALA A 240 7.86 18.71 13.95
CA ALA A 240 9.04 19.23 13.27
C ALA A 240 8.81 20.66 12.72
N LEU A 241 7.67 20.89 12.07
CA LEU A 241 7.30 22.21 11.52
C LEU A 241 7.11 23.27 12.61
N ASN A 242 6.74 22.90 13.83
CA ASN A 242 6.69 23.84 14.96
C ASN A 242 8.08 24.43 15.30
N ARG A 243 9.16 23.70 15.01
CA ARG A 243 10.52 24.23 15.18
C ARG A 243 10.87 25.30 14.12
N LEU A 244 10.12 25.30 13.01
CA LEU A 244 10.28 26.26 11.90
C LEU A 244 9.25 27.40 11.93
N LYS A 245 8.46 27.54 12.99
CA LYS A 245 7.35 28.50 13.07
C LYS A 245 7.74 29.96 12.97
N GLN A 246 9.02 30.31 13.22
CA GLN A 246 9.53 31.67 13.08
C GLN A 246 9.81 32.05 11.61
N ARG A 247 9.91 31.07 10.73
CA ARG A 247 10.02 31.29 9.28
C ARG A 247 8.66 31.66 8.71
N THR A 248 8.65 32.51 7.73
CA THR A 248 7.41 32.97 7.07
C THR A 248 7.33 32.57 5.60
N ASP A 249 8.34 31.85 5.08
CA ASP A 249 8.53 31.53 3.68
C ASP A 249 8.08 30.12 3.27
N TRP A 250 7.30 29.42 4.10
CA TRP A 250 6.79 28.09 3.80
C TRP A 250 5.31 27.89 4.14
N GLU A 251 4.70 26.95 3.45
CA GLU A 251 3.41 26.34 3.77
C GLU A 251 3.52 24.83 3.73
N CYS A 252 2.74 24.14 4.55
CA CYS A 252 2.59 22.69 4.50
C CYS A 252 1.18 22.30 4.06
N TRP A 253 1.10 21.52 3.00
CA TRP A 253 -0.13 21.03 2.43
C TRP A 253 -0.30 19.54 2.77
N ILE A 254 -1.32 19.21 3.55
CA ILE A 254 -1.65 17.85 3.96
C ILE A 254 -2.83 17.37 3.12
N VAL A 255 -2.52 16.45 2.18
CA VAL A 255 -3.49 15.89 1.24
C VAL A 255 -3.78 14.44 1.64
N GLY A 256 -5.02 14.18 2.00
CA GLY A 256 -5.48 12.87 2.43
C GLY A 256 -6.52 12.94 3.54
N ASP A 257 -7.02 11.78 3.93
CA ASP A 257 -8.00 11.63 5.00
C ASP A 257 -7.67 10.41 5.86
N GLY A 258 -8.29 10.31 7.03
CA GLY A 258 -8.08 9.18 7.93
C GLY A 258 -8.47 9.49 9.38
N PRO A 259 -8.39 8.46 10.26
CA PRO A 259 -8.90 8.56 11.63
C PRO A 259 -8.20 9.65 12.48
N ASN A 260 -6.98 10.05 12.12
CA ASN A 260 -6.22 11.04 12.90
C ASN A 260 -6.40 12.49 12.41
N LYS A 261 -7.24 12.76 11.40
CA LYS A 261 -7.39 14.09 10.82
C LYS A 261 -7.71 15.17 11.85
N GLU A 262 -8.74 14.94 12.66
CA GLU A 262 -9.17 15.91 13.68
C GLU A 262 -8.09 16.17 14.74
N SER A 263 -7.42 15.12 15.21
CA SER A 263 -6.34 15.23 16.19
C SER A 263 -5.14 16.01 15.63
N LEU A 264 -4.79 15.80 14.36
CA LEU A 264 -3.71 16.50 13.66
C LEU A 264 -4.06 18.00 13.47
N GLN A 265 -5.30 18.32 13.09
CA GLN A 265 -5.78 19.70 13.00
C GLN A 265 -5.74 20.40 14.36
N LEU A 266 -6.14 19.70 15.42
CA LEU A 266 -6.07 20.23 16.79
C LEU A 266 -4.61 20.45 17.23
N GLN A 267 -3.68 19.54 16.90
CA GLN A 267 -2.26 19.70 17.17
C GLN A 267 -1.70 20.94 16.46
N ALA A 268 -1.94 21.10 15.17
CA ALA A 268 -1.50 22.27 14.39
C ALA A 268 -2.03 23.57 14.99
N LYS A 269 -3.30 23.59 15.39
CA LYS A 269 -3.93 24.76 16.05
C LYS A 269 -3.29 25.07 17.41
N LYS A 270 -3.08 24.06 18.26
CA LYS A 270 -2.44 24.24 19.59
C LYS A 270 -1.03 24.81 19.49
N LEU A 271 -0.29 24.43 18.42
CA LEU A 271 1.06 24.93 18.16
C LEU A 271 1.08 26.28 17.44
N GLY A 272 -0.07 26.83 17.06
CA GLY A 272 -0.21 28.10 16.36
C GLY A 272 0.19 28.05 14.88
N LEU A 273 0.14 26.87 14.26
CA LEU A 273 0.53 26.60 12.86
C LEU A 273 -0.64 26.64 11.88
N ASN A 274 -1.83 27.02 12.31
CA ASN A 274 -3.04 27.02 11.49
C ASN A 274 -3.03 28.01 10.30
N LYS A 275 -2.03 28.89 10.23
CA LYS A 275 -1.79 29.79 9.09
C LYS A 275 -0.74 29.24 8.10
N ASN A 276 -0.06 28.15 8.47
CA ASN A 276 1.02 27.55 7.70
C ASN A 276 0.70 26.13 7.24
N ILE A 277 -0.23 25.42 7.93
CA ILE A 277 -0.60 24.03 7.62
C ILE A 277 -2.05 23.99 7.14
N PHE A 278 -2.24 23.47 5.93
CA PHE A 278 -3.52 23.38 5.25
C PHE A 278 -3.90 21.92 5.01
N PHE A 279 -5.11 21.51 5.43
CA PHE A 279 -5.63 20.16 5.25
C PHE A 279 -6.63 20.16 4.10
N PHE A 280 -6.25 19.60 2.95
CA PHE A 280 -7.09 19.56 1.75
C PHE A 280 -8.07 18.38 1.72
N GLY A 281 -7.96 17.43 2.68
CA GLY A 281 -8.78 16.22 2.65
C GLY A 281 -8.41 15.29 1.50
N LYS A 282 -9.31 14.38 1.17
CA LYS A 282 -9.16 13.47 0.03
C LYS A 282 -9.28 14.24 -1.27
N ARG A 283 -8.29 14.05 -2.18
CA ARG A 283 -8.20 14.72 -3.47
C ARG A 283 -7.95 13.70 -4.59
N GLU A 284 -8.46 13.99 -5.78
CA GLU A 284 -8.20 13.20 -6.98
C GLU A 284 -7.12 13.85 -7.87
N ASP A 285 -6.90 15.15 -7.72
CA ASP A 285 -5.91 15.96 -8.43
C ASP A 285 -4.54 16.01 -7.75
N VAL A 286 -4.18 14.95 -7.00
CA VAL A 286 -2.88 14.83 -6.32
C VAL A 286 -1.69 15.08 -7.25
N PRO A 287 -1.67 14.58 -8.51
CA PRO A 287 -0.57 14.86 -9.43
C PRO A 287 -0.38 16.37 -9.67
N TYR A 288 -1.47 17.11 -9.89
CA TYR A 288 -1.41 18.57 -10.07
C TYR A 288 -0.93 19.27 -8.78
N ILE A 289 -1.43 18.89 -7.60
CA ILE A 289 -1.01 19.48 -6.33
C ILE A 289 0.48 19.22 -6.07
N LEU A 290 0.97 18.02 -6.37
CA LEU A 290 2.41 17.69 -6.32
C LEU A 290 3.21 18.57 -7.28
N SER A 291 2.72 18.85 -8.48
CA SER A 291 3.43 19.74 -9.45
C SER A 291 3.66 21.13 -8.88
N LEU A 292 2.77 21.62 -8.02
CA LEU A 292 2.86 22.92 -7.36
C LEU A 292 3.79 22.93 -6.11
N SER A 293 4.19 21.77 -5.60
CA SER A 293 5.00 21.66 -4.38
C SER A 293 6.50 21.78 -4.67
N ASP A 294 7.31 21.93 -3.62
CA ASP A 294 8.78 21.95 -3.70
C ASP A 294 9.37 20.64 -3.14
N MET A 295 8.79 20.08 -2.09
CA MET A 295 9.24 18.82 -1.49
C MET A 295 8.08 18.01 -0.92
N LEU A 296 8.20 16.67 -1.03
CA LEU A 296 7.38 15.75 -0.26
C LEU A 296 8.06 15.44 1.08
N VAL A 297 7.28 15.42 2.16
CA VAL A 297 7.74 14.87 3.44
C VAL A 297 6.87 13.69 3.83
N LEU A 298 7.49 12.52 3.99
CA LEU A 298 6.85 11.27 4.40
C LEU A 298 7.42 10.80 5.75
N PRO A 299 6.84 11.24 6.89
CA PRO A 299 7.36 10.97 8.24
C PRO A 299 6.88 9.62 8.80
N THR A 300 6.68 8.64 7.94
CA THR A 300 6.05 7.36 8.29
C THR A 300 6.84 6.59 9.35
N LEU A 301 6.15 5.85 10.21
CA LEU A 301 6.75 4.98 11.24
C LEU A 301 6.96 3.56 10.74
N ILE A 302 6.25 3.17 9.69
CA ILE A 302 6.46 1.95 8.92
C ILE A 302 5.81 2.12 7.54
N ASP A 303 6.48 1.68 6.51
CA ASP A 303 5.93 1.61 5.15
C ASP A 303 6.66 0.54 4.33
N ASN A 304 5.96 -0.04 3.37
CA ASN A 304 6.57 -1.03 2.49
C ASN A 304 7.16 -0.37 1.23
N GLN A 305 6.30 -0.01 0.29
CA GLN A 305 6.68 0.76 -0.91
C GLN A 305 5.64 1.87 -1.13
N PRO A 306 5.80 3.02 -0.43
CA PRO A 306 4.83 4.12 -0.49
C PRO A 306 4.76 4.76 -1.88
N LEU A 307 3.60 4.69 -2.53
CA LEU A 307 3.38 5.27 -3.86
C LEU A 307 3.62 6.79 -3.86
N SER A 308 3.39 7.47 -2.75
CA SER A 308 3.65 8.91 -2.61
C SER A 308 5.11 9.30 -2.85
N VAL A 309 6.06 8.42 -2.51
CA VAL A 309 7.48 8.62 -2.84
C VAL A 309 7.69 8.52 -4.35
N ILE A 310 7.14 7.49 -4.99
CA ILE A 310 7.20 7.32 -6.45
C ILE A 310 6.60 8.54 -7.16
N GLU A 311 5.41 8.97 -6.73
CA GLU A 311 4.68 10.12 -7.27
C GLU A 311 5.50 11.42 -7.15
N ALA A 312 6.11 11.67 -5.98
CA ALA A 312 6.94 12.84 -5.77
C ALA A 312 8.24 12.82 -6.62
N GLN A 313 8.87 11.65 -6.72
CA GLN A 313 10.04 11.46 -7.58
C GLN A 313 9.69 11.72 -9.06
N ILE A 314 8.60 11.13 -9.57
CA ILE A 314 8.12 11.38 -10.96
C ILE A 314 7.82 12.86 -11.16
N ALA A 315 7.22 13.53 -10.16
CA ALA A 315 6.94 14.97 -10.20
C ALA A 315 8.22 15.85 -10.12
N GLY A 316 9.40 15.25 -9.94
CA GLY A 316 10.66 15.98 -9.81
C GLY A 316 10.76 16.77 -8.52
N LYS A 317 10.16 16.25 -7.42
CA LYS A 317 10.19 16.91 -6.11
C LYS A 317 11.20 16.24 -5.20
N ALA A 318 11.89 17.05 -4.40
CA ALA A 318 12.73 16.52 -3.35
C ALA A 318 11.90 15.70 -2.37
N VAL A 319 12.41 14.55 -1.95
CA VAL A 319 11.74 13.69 -0.98
C VAL A 319 12.51 13.69 0.34
N VAL A 320 11.82 14.00 1.43
CA VAL A 320 12.32 13.80 2.80
C VAL A 320 11.48 12.72 3.44
N ALA A 321 12.05 11.57 3.72
CA ALA A 321 11.28 10.43 4.23
C ALA A 321 11.96 9.75 5.41
N SER A 322 11.17 9.02 6.21
CA SER A 322 11.72 8.21 7.30
C SER A 322 12.55 7.05 6.78
N ASN A 323 13.69 6.80 7.42
CA ASN A 323 14.55 5.64 7.19
C ASN A 323 13.99 4.39 7.85
N VAL A 324 12.88 3.86 7.31
CA VAL A 324 12.13 2.74 7.91
C VAL A 324 11.46 1.90 6.84
N GLY A 325 11.32 0.60 7.13
CA GLY A 325 10.63 -0.31 6.22
C GLY A 325 11.37 -0.48 4.89
N GLY A 326 10.63 -0.47 3.80
CA GLY A 326 11.16 -0.51 2.44
C GLY A 326 11.52 0.88 1.86
N VAL A 327 11.26 1.97 2.59
CA VAL A 327 11.57 3.34 2.11
C VAL A 327 13.04 3.55 1.75
N PRO A 328 14.03 3.00 2.50
CA PRO A 328 15.44 3.11 2.13
C PRO A 328 15.82 2.45 0.80
N GLU A 329 15.01 1.52 0.31
CA GLU A 329 15.24 0.88 -0.99
C GLU A 329 14.75 1.75 -2.17
N MET A 330 14.00 2.84 -1.87
CA MET A 330 13.46 3.78 -2.85
C MET A 330 14.25 5.08 -2.95
N ILE A 331 15.14 5.35 -1.98
CA ILE A 331 15.83 6.64 -1.83
C ILE A 331 17.31 6.42 -1.57
N GLU A 332 18.14 6.92 -2.45
CA GLU A 332 19.56 7.09 -2.21
C GLU A 332 19.79 8.43 -1.47
N HIS A 333 20.16 8.29 -0.16
CA HIS A 333 20.30 9.45 0.71
C HIS A 333 21.29 10.48 0.18
N GLY A 334 20.84 11.73 0.06
CA GLY A 334 21.64 12.83 -0.46
C GLY A 334 21.69 12.95 -1.99
N MET A 335 21.13 11.95 -2.73
CA MET A 335 21.08 11.94 -4.19
C MET A 335 19.63 11.98 -4.73
N THR A 336 18.77 11.03 -4.36
CA THR A 336 17.37 10.99 -4.81
C THR A 336 16.39 11.39 -3.73
N GLY A 337 16.87 11.81 -2.56
CA GLY A 337 16.11 12.30 -1.42
C GLY A 337 16.91 12.29 -0.14
N VAL A 338 16.25 12.61 0.96
CA VAL A 338 16.86 12.69 2.30
C VAL A 338 16.14 11.72 3.23
N LEU A 339 16.89 10.80 3.83
CA LEU A 339 16.39 9.87 4.84
C LEU A 339 16.59 10.43 6.24
N THR A 340 15.55 10.33 7.08
CA THR A 340 15.52 10.85 8.46
C THR A 340 15.16 9.71 9.42
N PRO A 341 15.71 9.61 10.62
CA PRO A 341 15.27 8.61 11.61
C PRO A 341 13.75 8.74 11.87
N PRO A 342 13.01 7.60 11.96
CA PRO A 342 11.57 7.65 12.18
C PRO A 342 11.24 8.26 13.55
N GLY A 343 10.24 9.15 13.59
CA GLY A 343 9.79 9.83 14.81
C GLY A 343 10.73 10.94 15.32
N ASP A 344 11.87 11.17 14.70
CA ASP A 344 12.82 12.22 15.08
C ASP A 344 12.40 13.58 14.50
N GLU A 345 11.60 14.32 15.27
CA GLU A 345 11.10 15.65 14.88
C GLU A 345 12.22 16.71 14.74
N GLU A 346 13.33 16.53 15.47
CA GLU A 346 14.44 17.46 15.41
C GLU A 346 15.23 17.30 14.11
N MET A 347 15.63 16.07 13.80
CA MET A 347 16.34 15.79 12.56
C MET A 347 15.47 16.06 11.33
N LEU A 348 14.17 15.75 11.40
CA LEU A 348 13.21 16.08 10.35
C LEU A 348 13.14 17.59 10.11
N ALA A 349 13.06 18.38 11.17
CA ALA A 349 13.07 19.84 11.09
C ALA A 349 14.39 20.39 10.51
N LEU A 350 15.52 19.84 10.93
CA LEU A 350 16.85 20.24 10.41
C LEU A 350 16.96 19.95 8.91
N ASN A 351 16.54 18.78 8.45
CA ASN A 351 16.58 18.42 7.04
C ASN A 351 15.64 19.29 6.19
N ILE A 352 14.43 19.54 6.66
CA ILE A 352 13.48 20.45 5.98
C ILE A 352 14.09 21.87 5.92
N ASN A 353 14.59 22.38 7.06
CA ASN A 353 15.18 23.72 7.12
C ASN A 353 16.37 23.86 6.18
N TYR A 354 17.25 22.85 6.14
CA TYR A 354 18.39 22.83 5.24
C TYR A 354 17.97 22.96 3.77
N LEU A 355 16.97 22.19 3.36
CA LEU A 355 16.45 22.25 1.98
C LEU A 355 15.78 23.60 1.67
N LEU A 356 15.08 24.20 2.63
CA LEU A 356 14.49 25.55 2.46
C LEU A 356 15.56 26.62 2.30
N ASP A 357 16.71 26.47 2.95
CA ASP A 357 17.83 27.42 2.86
C ASP A 357 18.71 27.20 1.62
N HIS A 358 18.64 26.03 0.99
CA HIS A 358 19.50 25.63 -0.14
C HIS A 358 18.67 25.27 -1.38
N GLU A 359 18.02 26.25 -1.98
CA GLU A 359 17.09 26.06 -3.10
C GLU A 359 17.71 25.29 -4.29
N ALA A 360 18.93 25.60 -4.66
CA ALA A 360 19.63 24.92 -5.74
C ALA A 360 19.79 23.41 -5.45
N TYR A 361 20.08 23.03 -4.20
CA TYR A 361 20.19 21.65 -3.78
C TYR A 361 18.82 20.96 -3.74
N LEU A 362 17.79 21.66 -3.26
CA LEU A 362 16.39 21.19 -3.26
C LEU A 362 15.94 20.81 -4.68
N ILE A 363 16.17 21.71 -5.65
CA ILE A 363 15.81 21.50 -7.05
C ILE A 363 16.60 20.34 -7.65
N ASN A 364 17.91 20.29 -7.39
CA ASN A 364 18.79 19.23 -7.91
C ASN A 364 18.39 17.85 -7.39
N LEU A 365 18.05 17.70 -6.09
CA LEU A 365 17.53 16.45 -5.54
C LEU A 365 16.28 15.98 -6.28
N GLY A 366 15.34 16.90 -6.54
CA GLY A 366 14.11 16.58 -7.27
C GLY A 366 14.39 16.14 -8.71
N GLN A 367 15.33 16.78 -9.40
CA GLN A 367 15.69 16.43 -10.79
C GLN A 367 16.33 15.04 -10.87
N ILE A 368 17.31 14.75 -10.00
CA ILE A 368 17.95 13.43 -9.93
C ILE A 368 16.93 12.36 -9.57
N ALA A 369 16.04 12.64 -8.60
CA ALA A 369 14.98 11.73 -8.22
C ALA A 369 14.03 11.42 -9.40
N LYS A 370 13.72 12.40 -10.23
CA LYS A 370 12.88 12.22 -11.42
C LYS A 370 13.55 11.33 -12.47
N GLU A 371 14.81 11.58 -12.78
CA GLU A 371 15.57 10.76 -13.74
C GLU A 371 15.66 9.31 -13.25
N TRP A 372 15.92 9.14 -11.96
CA TRP A 372 15.97 7.82 -11.35
C TRP A 372 14.60 7.12 -11.42
N ALA A 373 13.50 7.82 -11.07
CA ALA A 373 12.15 7.28 -11.06
C ALA A 373 11.68 6.80 -12.44
N ILE A 374 11.96 7.57 -13.50
CA ILE A 374 11.60 7.21 -14.89
C ILE A 374 12.24 5.87 -15.28
N ASN A 375 13.45 5.60 -14.84
CA ASN A 375 14.18 4.38 -15.15
C ASN A 375 13.83 3.20 -14.25
N HIS A 376 13.26 3.44 -13.05
CA HIS A 376 13.03 2.38 -12.05
C HIS A 376 11.57 2.00 -11.86
N TRP A 377 10.64 2.94 -12.09
CA TRP A 377 9.23 2.72 -11.78
C TRP A 377 8.35 2.47 -13.02
N SER A 378 8.92 2.05 -14.15
CA SER A 378 8.16 1.73 -15.36
C SER A 378 7.10 0.65 -15.09
N LEU A 379 5.81 1.00 -15.25
CA LEU A 379 4.71 0.02 -15.10
C LEU A 379 4.83 -1.08 -16.17
N HIS A 380 5.21 -0.71 -17.39
CA HIS A 380 5.36 -1.65 -18.49
C HIS A 380 6.38 -2.75 -18.14
N GLU A 381 7.60 -2.36 -17.72
CA GLU A 381 8.66 -3.31 -17.37
C GLU A 381 8.30 -4.14 -16.12
N ALA A 382 7.66 -3.50 -15.14
CA ALA A 382 7.21 -4.20 -13.93
C ALA A 382 6.20 -5.29 -14.29
N VAL A 383 5.21 -4.99 -15.14
CA VAL A 383 4.19 -5.98 -15.52
C VAL A 383 4.75 -7.05 -16.44
N GLU A 384 5.71 -6.74 -17.32
CA GLU A 384 6.43 -7.74 -18.11
C GLU A 384 7.11 -8.79 -17.21
N LYS A 385 7.78 -8.35 -16.15
CA LYS A 385 8.38 -9.26 -15.14
C LYS A 385 7.32 -10.08 -14.40
N ILE A 386 6.15 -9.49 -14.08
CA ILE A 386 5.05 -10.24 -13.47
C ILE A 386 4.51 -11.31 -14.42
N VAL A 387 4.38 -11.02 -15.72
CA VAL A 387 3.98 -12.01 -16.73
C VAL A 387 4.98 -13.17 -16.79
N ASN A 388 6.29 -12.90 -16.69
CA ASN A 388 7.30 -13.94 -16.60
C ASN A 388 7.15 -14.80 -15.34
N ILE A 389 6.80 -14.20 -14.19
CA ILE A 389 6.47 -14.93 -12.96
C ILE A 389 5.23 -15.81 -13.14
N TYR A 390 4.21 -15.35 -13.87
CA TYR A 390 3.04 -16.17 -14.20
C TYR A 390 3.42 -17.39 -15.01
N HIS A 391 4.27 -17.23 -16.04
CA HIS A 391 4.76 -18.37 -16.82
C HIS A 391 5.59 -19.35 -15.98
N GLU A 392 6.43 -18.86 -15.06
CA GLU A 392 7.17 -19.70 -14.11
C GLU A 392 6.20 -20.50 -13.21
N ALA A 393 5.18 -19.85 -12.66
CA ALA A 393 4.20 -20.49 -11.79
C ALA A 393 3.37 -21.56 -12.54
N ILE A 394 2.95 -21.29 -13.78
CA ILE A 394 2.26 -22.27 -14.64
C ILE A 394 3.16 -23.47 -14.95
N ALA A 395 4.44 -23.23 -15.26
CA ALA A 395 5.40 -24.29 -15.53
C ALA A 395 5.62 -25.21 -14.32
N LYS A 396 5.78 -24.64 -13.12
CA LYS A 396 5.88 -25.41 -11.85
C LYS A 396 4.67 -26.30 -11.65
N ARG A 397 3.48 -25.79 -11.89
CA ARG A 397 2.21 -26.51 -11.73
C ARG A 397 2.06 -27.70 -12.68
N ASN A 398 2.64 -27.59 -13.88
CA ASN A 398 2.62 -28.67 -14.87
C ASN A 398 3.61 -29.81 -14.57
N VAL A 399 4.67 -29.53 -13.78
CA VAL A 399 5.66 -30.55 -13.37
C VAL A 399 5.15 -31.36 -12.17
N GLU A 400 4.29 -30.80 -11.33
CA GLU A 400 3.69 -31.46 -10.15
C GLU A 400 2.52 -32.41 -10.50
N LYS A 401 2.17 -32.52 -11.78
CA LYS A 401 1.17 -33.46 -12.30
C LYS A 401 1.82 -34.76 -12.75
#